data_34ac4b9b40f71d08f1d992365c76e6ec
#
_entry.id   34ac4b9b40f71d08f1d992365c76e6ec
#
_cell.length_a   1.000
_cell.length_b   1.000
_cell.length_c   1.000
_cell.angle_alpha   90.00
_cell.angle_beta   90.00
_cell.angle_gamma   90.00
#
_symmetry.space_group_name_H-M   'P 1'
#
loop_
_entity.id
_entity.type
_entity.pdbx_description
1 polymer ?
#
loop_
_entity_poly.entity_id
_entity_poly.type
_entity_poly.pdbx_seq_one_letter_code
_entity_poly.pdbx_strand_id
1 'polypeptide(L)'
;TGIGGGVWDLISKKYPREAHAIHYSNENKNRLVMKMIDIVEAKRLQFDAEHKDIAMAFMAIKRVPTASGNAMTFKAERSQTTGHADAFWAISHAIINEPLDHSTPTKSTWATAAWPSKQKL
;
A
#
# COMPACT_ATOMS: atom_id res chain seq x y z
N THR A 1 11.37 8.98 -13.53
CA THR A 1 12.64 8.56 -14.10
C THR A 1 12.54 7.13 -14.62
N GLY A 2 13.30 6.79 -15.63
CA GLY A 2 13.33 5.48 -16.24
C GLY A 2 12.13 5.21 -17.14
N ILE A 3 11.69 3.94 -17.16
CA ILE A 3 10.68 3.43 -18.09
C ILE A 3 9.31 4.10 -17.89
N GLY A 4 9.03 4.56 -16.69
CA GLY A 4 7.75 5.21 -16.37
C GLY A 4 7.54 6.58 -16.96
N GLY A 5 8.59 7.27 -17.46
CA GLY A 5 8.49 8.63 -17.93
C GLY A 5 7.54 8.82 -19.11
N GLY A 6 7.64 7.95 -20.11
CA GLY A 6 6.77 8.02 -21.29
C GLY A 6 5.31 7.73 -20.97
N VAL A 7 5.07 6.76 -20.09
CA VAL A 7 3.71 6.44 -19.61
C VAL A 7 3.14 7.60 -18.80
N TRP A 8 3.97 8.21 -17.96
CA TRP A 8 3.57 9.38 -17.18
C TRP A 8 3.13 10.54 -18.06
N ASP A 9 3.88 10.82 -19.12
CA ASP A 9 3.53 11.90 -20.05
C ASP A 9 2.14 11.70 -20.67
N LEU A 10 1.80 10.47 -21.04
CA LEU A 10 0.49 10.15 -21.60
C LEU A 10 -0.61 10.30 -20.56
N ILE A 11 -0.41 9.76 -19.37
CA ILE A 11 -1.41 9.77 -18.30
C ILE A 11 -1.66 11.18 -17.79
N SER A 12 -0.61 11.96 -17.56
CA SER A 12 -0.72 13.32 -17.05
C SER A 12 -1.43 14.26 -18.02
N LYS A 13 -1.29 14.03 -19.32
CA LYS A 13 -2.02 14.78 -20.34
C LYS A 13 -3.51 14.43 -20.37
N LYS A 14 -3.82 13.15 -20.18
CA LYS A 14 -5.20 12.67 -20.22
C LYS A 14 -5.96 12.96 -18.93
N TYR A 15 -5.28 12.87 -17.79
CA TYR A 15 -5.86 13.03 -16.46
C TYR A 15 -5.04 14.03 -15.62
N PRO A 16 -5.03 15.33 -16.00
CA PRO A 16 -4.13 16.30 -15.37
C PRO A 16 -4.46 16.61 -13.90
N ARG A 17 -5.66 16.34 -13.46
CA ARG A 17 -6.09 16.58 -12.08
C ARG A 17 -6.01 15.34 -11.19
N GLU A 18 -6.19 14.18 -11.79
CA GLU A 18 -6.32 12.91 -11.08
C GLU A 18 -4.99 12.17 -10.99
N ALA A 19 -4.10 12.38 -11.97
CA ALA A 19 -2.84 11.67 -12.02
C ALA A 19 -1.77 12.39 -11.21
N HIS A 20 -1.14 11.67 -10.30
CA HIS A 20 -0.05 12.18 -9.47
C HIS A 20 1.15 11.25 -9.54
N ALA A 21 2.31 11.80 -9.89
CA ALA A 21 3.55 11.05 -9.86
C ALA A 21 4.02 10.89 -8.41
N ILE A 22 4.36 9.67 -8.03
CA ILE A 22 4.85 9.37 -6.70
C ILE A 22 6.31 8.92 -6.78
N HIS A 23 7.16 9.61 -6.03
CA HIS A 23 8.56 9.22 -5.87
C HIS A 23 8.70 8.29 -4.68
N TYR A 24 9.40 7.16 -4.86
CA TYR A 24 9.72 6.24 -3.78
C TYR A 24 10.92 6.73 -2.95
N SER A 25 10.78 7.90 -2.36
CA SER A 25 11.73 8.37 -1.36
C SER A 25 11.56 7.61 -0.04
N ASN A 26 12.56 7.67 0.83
CA ASN A 26 12.46 7.07 2.17
C ASN A 26 11.31 7.68 2.97
N GLU A 27 11.10 8.98 2.82
CA GLU A 27 9.99 9.68 3.45
C GLU A 27 8.64 9.15 2.99
N ASN A 28 8.44 8.99 1.69
CA ASN A 28 7.19 8.46 1.15
C ASN A 28 6.97 7.00 1.55
N LYS A 29 8.01 6.19 1.54
CA LYS A 29 7.93 4.80 2.02
C LYS A 29 7.52 4.73 3.48
N ASN A 30 8.12 5.56 4.32
CA ASN A 30 7.80 5.61 5.74
C ASN A 30 6.35 6.04 5.95
N ARG A 31 5.87 7.03 5.20
CA ARG A 31 4.50 7.49 5.28
C ARG A 31 3.50 6.39 4.89
N LEU A 32 3.80 5.65 3.83
CA LEU A 32 2.97 4.53 3.38
C LEU A 32 2.89 3.43 4.43
N VAL A 33 4.04 3.04 4.97
CA VAL A 33 4.11 1.97 5.98
C VAL A 33 3.42 2.38 7.27
N MET A 34 3.65 3.59 7.75
CA MET A 34 3.01 4.07 8.98
C MET A 34 1.49 4.12 8.84
N LYS A 35 0.99 4.57 7.68
CA LYS A 35 -0.44 4.54 7.39
C LYS A 35 -0.98 3.12 7.39
N MET A 36 -0.25 2.19 6.78
CA MET A 36 -0.65 0.78 6.76
C MET A 36 -0.72 0.20 8.18
N ILE A 37 0.25 0.51 9.02
CA ILE A 37 0.25 0.06 10.42
C ILE A 37 -1.02 0.55 11.12
N ASP A 38 -1.35 1.82 10.97
CA ASP A 38 -2.55 2.40 11.59
C ASP A 38 -3.83 1.71 11.12
N ILE A 39 -3.93 1.44 9.83
CA ILE A 39 -5.11 0.76 9.24
C ILE A 39 -5.22 -0.69 9.75
N VAL A 40 -4.09 -1.39 9.84
CA VAL A 40 -4.05 -2.78 10.33
C VAL A 40 -4.40 -2.82 11.82
N GLU A 41 -3.84 -1.93 12.63
CA GLU A 41 -4.14 -1.84 14.06
C GLU A 41 -5.60 -1.50 14.32
N ALA A 42 -6.20 -0.68 13.47
CA ALA A 42 -7.62 -0.37 13.52
C ALA A 42 -8.52 -1.51 13.00
N LYS A 43 -7.93 -2.62 12.57
CA LYS A 43 -8.64 -3.80 12.03
C LYS A 43 -9.48 -3.48 10.81
N ARG A 44 -9.05 -2.51 10.01
CA ARG A 44 -9.79 -2.04 8.83
C ARG A 44 -9.31 -2.68 7.53
N LEU A 45 -8.24 -3.46 7.56
CA LEU A 45 -7.75 -4.22 6.41
C LEU A 45 -8.19 -5.67 6.53
N GLN A 46 -8.90 -6.13 5.53
CA GLN A 46 -9.36 -7.52 5.45
C GLN A 46 -9.08 -8.08 4.05
N PHE A 47 -8.62 -9.30 3.99
CA PHE A 47 -8.47 -10.05 2.75
C PHE A 47 -8.68 -11.53 3.01
N ASP A 48 -8.95 -12.27 1.96
CA ASP A 48 -9.21 -13.70 2.06
C ASP A 48 -7.93 -14.45 2.48
N ALA A 49 -8.07 -15.38 3.41
CA ALA A 49 -6.95 -16.17 3.91
C ALA A 49 -6.29 -17.06 2.83
N GLU A 50 -6.97 -17.29 1.72
CA GLU A 50 -6.40 -18.01 0.58
C GLU A 50 -5.29 -17.21 -0.12
N HIS A 51 -5.31 -15.90 0.01
CA HIS A 51 -4.28 -15.01 -0.56
C HIS A 51 -3.03 -14.95 0.32
N LYS A 52 -2.34 -16.08 0.43
CA LYS A 52 -1.11 -16.18 1.22
C LYS A 52 0.00 -15.27 0.69
N ASP A 53 0.00 -14.99 -0.59
CA ASP A 53 0.92 -14.05 -1.24
C ASP A 53 0.81 -12.64 -0.66
N ILE A 54 -0.40 -12.19 -0.33
CA ILE A 54 -0.61 -10.90 0.32
C ILE A 54 0.02 -10.90 1.73
N ALA A 55 -0.27 -11.92 2.53
CA ALA A 55 0.31 -12.03 3.87
C ALA A 55 1.83 -12.08 3.82
N MET A 56 2.41 -12.82 2.89
CA MET A 56 3.86 -12.92 2.70
C MET A 56 4.47 -11.59 2.28
N ALA A 57 3.78 -10.83 1.43
CA ALA A 57 4.23 -9.49 1.03
C ALA A 57 4.32 -8.54 2.24
N PHE A 58 3.35 -8.60 3.14
CA PHE A 58 3.37 -7.81 4.37
C PHE A 58 4.52 -8.23 5.30
N MET A 59 4.74 -9.53 5.45
CA MET A 59 5.82 -10.06 6.29
C MET A 59 7.22 -9.77 5.73
N ALA A 60 7.33 -9.50 4.43
CA ALA A 60 8.60 -9.18 3.79
C ALA A 60 9.08 -7.75 4.08
N ILE A 61 8.23 -6.88 4.60
CA ILE A 61 8.59 -5.49 4.89
C ILE A 61 9.36 -5.44 6.21
N LYS A 62 10.60 -4.95 6.13
CA LYS A 62 11.49 -4.82 7.29
C LYS A 62 11.91 -3.38 7.50
N ARG A 63 12.03 -3.00 8.76
CA ARG A 63 12.59 -1.72 9.14
C ARG A 63 14.10 -1.83 9.14
N VAL A 64 14.76 -0.97 8.40
CA VAL A 64 16.23 -0.99 8.26
C VAL A 64 16.78 0.42 8.38
N PRO A 65 18.05 0.59 8.82
CA PRO A 65 18.68 1.91 8.80
C PRO A 65 18.91 2.38 7.36
N THR A 66 18.85 3.69 7.16
CA THR A 66 19.24 4.28 5.88
C THR A 66 20.73 4.12 5.63
N ALA A 67 21.19 4.37 4.40
CA ALA A 67 22.60 4.26 4.06
C ALA A 67 23.50 5.15 4.92
N SER A 68 23.01 6.31 5.35
CA SER A 68 23.74 7.22 6.26
C SER A 68 23.72 6.75 7.71
N GLY A 69 22.88 5.82 8.09
CA GLY A 69 22.71 5.36 9.47
C GLY A 69 21.95 6.32 10.40
N ASN A 70 21.56 7.50 9.90
CA ASN A 70 20.95 8.55 10.72
C ASN A 70 19.43 8.46 10.83
N ALA A 71 18.79 7.60 10.03
CA ALA A 71 17.36 7.44 10.03
C ALA A 71 16.99 5.99 9.75
N MET A 72 15.70 5.68 9.89
CA MET A 72 15.16 4.36 9.55
C MET A 72 14.28 4.47 8.31
N THR A 73 14.27 3.41 7.53
CA THR A 73 13.38 3.26 6.38
C THR A 73 12.84 1.83 6.34
N PHE A 74 12.00 1.54 5.38
CA PHE A 74 11.43 0.22 5.19
C PHE A 74 11.86 -0.35 3.85
N LYS A 75 12.23 -1.61 3.84
CA LYS A 75 12.60 -2.36 2.65
C LYS A 75 11.87 -3.69 2.62
N ALA A 76 11.56 -4.15 1.41
CA ALA A 76 11.11 -5.51 1.20
C ALA A 76 12.31 -6.44 1.21
N GLU A 77 12.25 -7.47 2.04
CA GLU A 77 13.20 -8.55 1.99
C GLU A 77 12.91 -9.41 0.76
N ARG A 78 13.89 -9.53 -0.10
CA ARG A 78 13.78 -10.36 -1.31
C ARG A 78 14.19 -11.78 -0.98
N SER A 79 13.26 -12.70 -1.13
CA SER A 79 13.57 -14.11 -1.08
C SER A 79 12.95 -14.81 -2.29
N GLN A 80 13.47 -15.97 -2.62
CA GLN A 80 12.90 -16.78 -3.70
C GLN A 80 11.48 -17.25 -3.37
N THR A 81 11.16 -17.34 -2.11
CA THR A 81 9.84 -17.81 -1.63
C THR A 81 8.84 -16.70 -1.45
N THR A 82 9.28 -15.46 -1.14
CA THR A 82 8.39 -14.33 -0.88
C THR A 82 8.19 -13.42 -2.09
N GLY A 83 9.05 -13.54 -3.11
CA GLY A 83 8.99 -12.69 -4.30
C GLY A 83 9.19 -11.21 -3.97
N HIS A 84 8.51 -10.36 -4.69
CA HIS A 84 8.49 -8.92 -4.46
C HIS A 84 7.29 -8.54 -3.59
N ALA A 85 7.46 -7.59 -2.71
CA ALA A 85 6.38 -7.08 -1.86
C ALA A 85 5.46 -6.10 -2.62
N ASP A 86 5.23 -6.34 -3.90
CA ASP A 86 4.45 -5.45 -4.76
C ASP A 86 3.02 -5.31 -4.27
N ALA A 87 2.42 -6.40 -3.77
CA ALA A 87 1.07 -6.36 -3.21
C ALA A 87 0.99 -5.43 -2.00
N PHE A 88 2.00 -5.44 -1.11
CA PHE A 88 2.04 -4.53 0.02
C PHE A 88 2.06 -3.07 -0.43
N TRP A 89 2.94 -2.73 -1.38
CA TRP A 89 3.06 -1.34 -1.86
C TRP A 89 1.82 -0.89 -2.61
N ALA A 90 1.23 -1.77 -3.42
CA ALA A 90 0.00 -1.47 -4.15
C ALA A 90 -1.16 -1.16 -3.18
N ILE A 91 -1.35 -1.99 -2.16
CA ILE A 91 -2.38 -1.77 -1.15
C ILE A 91 -2.09 -0.50 -0.35
N SER A 92 -0.82 -0.27 0.01
CA SER A 92 -0.41 0.94 0.74
C SER A 92 -0.77 2.22 -0.02
N HIS A 93 -0.55 2.25 -1.32
CA HIS A 93 -0.97 3.39 -2.16
C HIS A 93 -2.49 3.54 -2.21
N ALA A 94 -3.22 2.45 -2.26
CA ALA A 94 -4.67 2.49 -2.30
C ALA A 94 -5.29 3.07 -1.02
N ILE A 95 -4.66 2.83 0.13
CA ILE A 95 -5.21 3.25 1.44
C ILE A 95 -4.61 4.54 1.98
N ILE A 96 -3.65 5.16 1.30
CA ILE A 96 -2.93 6.31 1.85
C ILE A 96 -3.85 7.47 2.24
N ASN A 97 -4.92 7.65 1.53
CA ASN A 97 -5.89 8.71 1.77
C ASN A 97 -7.11 8.24 2.57
N GLU A 98 -7.11 7.01 3.05
CA GLU A 98 -8.22 6.49 3.84
C GLU A 98 -8.28 7.20 5.19
N PRO A 99 -9.46 7.73 5.59
CA PRO A 99 -9.58 8.40 6.88
C PRO A 99 -9.31 7.46 8.05
N LEU A 100 -8.58 7.95 9.05
CA LEU A 100 -8.36 7.24 10.31
C LEU A 100 -9.38 7.60 11.38
N ASP A 101 -10.42 8.33 11.01
CA ASP A 101 -11.50 8.66 11.93
C ASP A 101 -12.25 7.39 12.31
N HIS A 102 -12.20 7.05 13.59
CA HIS A 102 -12.82 5.85 14.15
C HIS A 102 -14.30 6.04 14.46
N SER A 103 -14.83 7.23 14.30
CA SER A 103 -16.21 7.56 14.69
C SER A 103 -17.26 6.96 13.75
N THR A 104 -16.91 6.67 12.51
CA THR A 104 -17.83 6.07 11.55
C THR A 104 -17.08 5.14 10.62
N PRO A 105 -17.40 3.84 10.57
CA PRO A 105 -16.80 2.95 9.57
C PRO A 105 -17.25 3.40 8.19
N THR A 106 -16.33 3.98 7.45
CA THR A 106 -16.59 4.37 6.06
C THR A 106 -16.64 3.11 5.22
N LYS A 107 -17.83 2.68 4.87
CA LYS A 107 -17.98 1.61 3.90
C LYS A 107 -17.58 2.17 2.53
N SER A 108 -16.46 1.73 2.02
CA SER A 108 -16.16 2.02 0.63
C SER A 108 -17.15 1.24 -0.25
N THR A 109 -17.74 1.91 -1.20
CA THR A 109 -18.77 1.32 -2.06
C THR A 109 -18.25 0.10 -2.82
N TRP A 110 -17.00 0.15 -3.30
CA TRP A 110 -16.43 -0.95 -4.04
C TRP A 110 -16.13 -2.17 -3.14
N ALA A 111 -15.72 -1.95 -1.89
CA ALA A 111 -15.49 -3.05 -0.95
C ALA A 111 -16.79 -3.77 -0.61
N THR A 112 -17.89 -3.04 -0.50
CA THR A 112 -19.22 -3.61 -0.30
C THR A 112 -19.65 -4.43 -1.51
N ALA A 113 -19.38 -3.97 -2.72
CA ALA A 113 -19.68 -4.70 -3.95
C ALA A 113 -18.81 -5.95 -4.12
N ALA A 114 -17.54 -5.92 -3.63
CA ALA A 114 -16.63 -7.03 -3.78
C ALA A 114 -16.98 -8.23 -2.87
N TRP A 115 -17.63 -8.00 -1.71
CA TRP A 115 -17.87 -9.06 -0.73
C TRP A 115 -19.30 -9.15 -0.19
N PRO A 116 -20.32 -9.12 -1.02
CA PRO A 116 -21.69 -9.15 -0.53
C PRO A 116 -22.08 -10.47 0.13
N SER A 117 -21.55 -11.59 -0.33
CA SER A 117 -21.89 -12.91 0.19
C SER A 117 -21.26 -13.22 1.55
N LYS A 118 -20.05 -12.72 1.80
CA LYS A 118 -19.33 -12.95 3.06
C LYS A 118 -19.87 -12.11 4.20
N GLN A 119 -20.52 -11.02 3.92
CA GLN A 119 -21.11 -10.16 4.93
C GLN A 119 -22.37 -10.74 5.56
N LYS A 120 -22.95 -11.74 4.95
CA LYS A 120 -24.17 -12.41 5.45
C LYS A 120 -23.85 -13.51 6.45
N LEU A 121 -22.60 -13.83 6.59
CA LEU A 121 -22.12 -14.79 7.56
C LEU A 121 -21.71 -14.09 8.85
#